data_21b0b2268cd0e69af0dcab619970035c
#
_entry.id   21b0b2268cd0e69af0dcab619970035c
#
_cell.length_a   1.000
_cell.length_b   1.000
_cell.length_c   1.000
_cell.angle_alpha   90.00
_cell.angle_beta   90.00
_cell.angle_gamma   90.00
#
_symmetry.space_group_name_H-M   'P 1'
#
loop_
_entity.id
_entity.type
_entity.pdbx_description
1 polymer ?
#
loop_
_entity_poly.entity_id
_entity_poly.type
_entity_poly.pdbx_seq_one_letter_code
_entity_poly.pdbx_strand_id
1 'polypeptide(L)'
;MERKKNKAVSFFAACMAILIVCSVMIWGFQTGWGSVTIKRLNLTSQDGTTVSSLIYIPQNATDETPAPVAVIYHGRSNHAHSNDTWSMELARRGYVVLSPDLQGGGESDPSVDRSIQAKTVAEYANSLSYVEKDAINLIGYSAGTQTVLQTYKAMPEQIKSICEVFGPFMIQMAGGIDEVDTNFCLIKSDADQYDYFFIGDPQACTEYVTKVSGLPEVVSGQDYDRNGKLFRYSEIGGTLHQTGNISGETIQAILSFESAVNDEPVARPADDTAWFPQQIFSGIACVTMMFLLAALVNLLMQNPFFASAANPVPVKAPRKGAKAWVLDVLFAVVIPMILFVPVSAYVMVWTGAGTPWSKFLTSANLNGIMGWLLVVAAIGIVRMILAASRRKKEGRPVHLSEYALGGAAESRIDWSKPAKGLLMGLICVTFVFVWLGLMEGFLGINYQVWNLSTYLKMSPMRILRAIPYVLIIFTVMFIGNMNQRVLPSTGNARKDMWIAVAVNTVMTAFALFLLLLIQYGGSMLLGTGQTLIPQIDVYGTGKNTSCGALDFAFGYCYMMGGTTGVVTYLYRKFGNIWVGVIPAAMFAGLVTLSGFTLIA
;
A
#
# COMPACT_ATOMS: atom_id res chain seq x y z
N MET A 1 -15.47 28.29 -26.40
CA MET A 1 -14.62 28.32 -25.18
C MET A 1 -15.44 27.95 -23.94
N GLU A 2 -16.58 28.56 -23.74
CA GLU A 2 -17.49 28.33 -22.60
C GLU A 2 -17.93 26.85 -22.42
N ARG A 3 -18.34 26.16 -23.49
CA ARG A 3 -18.72 24.73 -23.44
C ARG A 3 -17.59 23.78 -23.03
N LYS A 4 -16.31 24.14 -23.29
CA LYS A 4 -15.13 23.36 -22.84
C LYS A 4 -14.83 23.61 -21.36
N LYS A 5 -14.99 24.87 -20.89
CA LYS A 5 -14.86 25.26 -19.50
C LYS A 5 -15.91 24.54 -18.63
N ASN A 6 -17.15 24.53 -19.05
CA ASN A 6 -18.24 23.83 -18.35
C ASN A 6 -17.95 22.33 -18.19
N LYS A 7 -17.37 21.67 -19.20
CA LYS A 7 -17.02 20.24 -19.12
C LYS A 7 -15.90 19.95 -18.12
N ALA A 8 -14.89 20.84 -18.00
CA ALA A 8 -13.81 20.65 -17.04
C ALA A 8 -14.31 20.83 -15.60
N VAL A 9 -15.16 21.85 -15.38
CA VAL A 9 -15.82 22.08 -14.08
C VAL A 9 -16.73 20.91 -13.71
N SER A 10 -17.56 20.43 -14.65
CA SER A 10 -18.44 19.27 -14.40
C SER A 10 -17.67 18.00 -14.07
N PHE A 11 -16.50 17.76 -14.71
CA PHE A 11 -15.67 16.60 -14.42
C PHE A 11 -15.08 16.68 -13.01
N PHE A 12 -14.55 17.84 -12.63
CA PHE A 12 -14.06 18.07 -11.28
C PHE A 12 -15.17 17.91 -10.22
N ALA A 13 -16.33 18.55 -10.45
CA ALA A 13 -17.47 18.47 -9.55
C ALA A 13 -17.97 17.03 -9.37
N ALA A 14 -17.99 16.23 -10.44
CA ALA A 14 -18.36 14.83 -10.37
C ALA A 14 -17.37 14.02 -9.51
N CYS A 15 -16.05 14.23 -9.68
CA CYS A 15 -15.06 13.57 -8.83
C CYS A 15 -15.25 13.95 -7.36
N MET A 16 -15.46 15.25 -7.06
CA MET A 16 -15.67 15.71 -5.69
C MET A 16 -16.96 15.15 -5.09
N ALA A 17 -18.06 15.09 -5.85
CA ALA A 17 -19.31 14.49 -5.38
C ALA A 17 -19.14 13.01 -5.03
N ILE A 18 -18.46 12.24 -5.86
CA ILE A 18 -18.17 10.82 -5.59
C ILE A 18 -17.31 10.70 -4.33
N LEU A 19 -16.25 11.50 -4.18
CA LEU A 19 -15.39 11.47 -3.00
C LEU A 19 -16.15 11.82 -1.72
N ILE A 20 -17.03 12.82 -1.75
CA ILE A 20 -17.88 13.17 -0.61
C ILE A 20 -18.79 12.00 -0.22
N VAL A 21 -19.48 11.39 -1.20
CA VAL A 21 -20.33 10.22 -0.94
C VAL A 21 -19.51 9.07 -0.36
N CYS A 22 -18.37 8.74 -0.97
CA CYS A 22 -17.48 7.70 -0.45
C CYS A 22 -17.01 8.01 0.98
N SER A 23 -16.64 9.25 1.27
CA SER A 23 -16.19 9.66 2.60
C SER A 23 -17.27 9.45 3.66
N VAL A 24 -18.51 9.84 3.36
CA VAL A 24 -19.66 9.64 4.26
C VAL A 24 -19.93 8.14 4.48
N MET A 25 -19.86 7.32 3.42
CA MET A 25 -20.08 5.87 3.52
C MET A 25 -18.94 5.18 4.29
N ILE A 26 -17.68 5.54 4.02
CA ILE A 26 -16.53 5.01 4.76
C ILE A 26 -16.66 5.36 6.26
N TRP A 27 -16.93 6.63 6.56
CA TRP A 27 -17.18 7.07 7.93
C TRP A 27 -18.32 6.30 8.58
N GLY A 28 -19.46 6.18 7.89
CA GLY A 28 -20.62 5.47 8.41
C GLY A 28 -20.33 4.01 8.77
N PHE A 29 -19.66 3.27 7.88
CA PHE A 29 -19.29 1.88 8.17
C PHE A 29 -18.20 1.77 9.23
N GLN A 30 -17.18 2.62 9.17
CA GLN A 30 -16.04 2.57 10.07
C GLN A 30 -16.39 2.98 11.50
N THR A 31 -17.34 3.90 11.68
CA THR A 31 -17.78 4.40 12.99
C THR A 31 -19.11 3.81 13.46
N GLY A 32 -19.72 2.87 12.73
CA GLY A 32 -21.07 2.41 13.01
C GLY A 32 -22.08 3.56 13.05
N TRP A 33 -21.99 4.47 12.07
CA TRP A 33 -22.82 5.69 11.94
C TRP A 33 -22.74 6.62 13.15
N GLY A 34 -21.53 6.74 13.72
CA GLY A 34 -21.24 7.64 14.84
C GLY A 34 -21.31 7.01 16.21
N SER A 35 -21.55 5.68 16.31
CA SER A 35 -21.49 4.95 17.59
C SER A 35 -20.06 4.76 18.10
N VAL A 36 -19.05 4.94 17.25
CA VAL A 36 -17.62 4.88 17.57
C VAL A 36 -16.97 6.20 17.20
N THR A 37 -16.22 6.80 18.11
CA THR A 37 -15.38 7.96 17.85
C THR A 37 -13.97 7.53 17.53
N ILE A 38 -13.40 8.00 16.42
CA ILE A 38 -12.02 7.70 16.02
C ILE A 38 -11.19 8.98 16.15
N LYS A 39 -10.06 8.89 16.84
CA LYS A 39 -9.13 10.00 17.04
C LYS A 39 -7.69 9.54 16.83
N ARG A 40 -6.83 10.47 16.45
CA ARG A 40 -5.38 10.25 16.45
C ARG A 40 -4.79 10.83 17.74
N LEU A 41 -3.98 10.03 18.39
CA LEU A 41 -3.20 10.38 19.57
C LEU A 41 -1.73 10.54 19.17
N ASN A 42 -1.02 11.42 19.86
CA ASN A 42 0.44 11.49 19.83
C ASN A 42 0.92 11.33 21.27
N LEU A 43 1.53 10.20 21.55
CA LEU A 43 2.07 9.84 22.86
C LEU A 43 3.57 10.08 22.86
N THR A 44 4.13 10.35 24.03
CA THR A 44 5.59 10.47 24.22
C THR A 44 6.09 9.21 24.91
N SER A 45 7.01 8.49 24.27
CA SER A 45 7.67 7.31 24.84
C SER A 45 8.64 7.69 25.96
N GLN A 46 9.10 6.72 26.74
CA GLN A 46 10.08 6.92 27.82
C GLN A 46 11.40 7.53 27.35
N ASP A 47 11.79 7.29 26.11
CA ASP A 47 12.97 7.84 25.46
C ASP A 47 12.75 9.24 24.84
N GLY A 48 11.57 9.84 25.04
CA GLY A 48 11.21 11.16 24.56
C GLY A 48 10.74 11.21 23.10
N THR A 49 10.63 10.08 22.41
CA THR A 49 10.16 10.02 21.02
C THR A 49 8.65 9.98 20.91
N THR A 50 8.12 10.38 19.73
CA THR A 50 6.68 10.41 19.48
C THR A 50 6.19 9.07 18.94
N VAL A 51 5.10 8.56 19.54
CA VAL A 51 4.31 7.44 19.03
C VAL A 51 2.93 7.96 18.69
N SER A 52 2.59 7.88 17.40
CA SER A 52 1.24 8.18 16.92
C SER A 52 0.38 6.91 16.97
N SER A 53 -0.85 7.02 17.43
CA SER A 53 -1.81 5.91 17.48
C SER A 53 -3.20 6.37 17.09
N LEU A 54 -3.94 5.51 16.42
CA LEU A 54 -5.39 5.65 16.34
C LEU A 54 -6.01 5.10 17.63
N ILE A 55 -7.09 5.74 18.08
CA ILE A 55 -7.96 5.22 19.14
C ILE A 55 -9.41 5.22 18.65
N TYR A 56 -10.07 4.08 18.82
CA TYR A 56 -11.49 3.87 18.53
C TYR A 56 -12.21 3.78 19.87
N ILE A 57 -13.12 4.70 20.13
CA ILE A 57 -13.85 4.80 21.41
C ILE A 57 -15.33 4.60 21.15
N PRO A 58 -15.91 3.44 21.48
CA PRO A 58 -17.35 3.21 21.37
C PRO A 58 -18.12 3.96 22.47
N GLN A 59 -19.36 4.32 22.19
CA GLN A 59 -20.21 5.11 23.11
C GLN A 59 -20.52 4.40 24.43
N ASN A 60 -20.45 3.07 24.48
CA ASN A 60 -20.66 2.29 25.72
C ASN A 60 -19.46 2.35 26.67
N ALA A 61 -18.28 2.77 26.23
CA ALA A 61 -17.10 2.87 27.08
C ALA A 61 -17.16 4.16 27.90
N THR A 62 -17.51 4.03 29.18
CA THR A 62 -17.61 5.14 30.15
C THR A 62 -16.91 4.77 31.46
N ASP A 63 -16.68 5.75 32.32
CA ASP A 63 -16.07 5.51 33.63
C ASP A 63 -16.94 4.61 34.52
N GLU A 64 -18.28 4.62 34.32
CA GLU A 64 -19.24 3.77 35.05
C GLU A 64 -19.34 2.35 34.46
N THR A 65 -19.08 2.24 33.17
CA THR A 65 -19.10 0.96 32.42
C THR A 65 -17.81 0.82 31.60
N PRO A 66 -16.68 0.47 32.24
CA PRO A 66 -15.44 0.25 31.54
C PRO A 66 -15.56 -0.85 30.48
N ALA A 67 -14.99 -0.60 29.31
CA ALA A 67 -15.03 -1.53 28.19
C ALA A 67 -13.75 -2.38 28.11
N PRO A 68 -13.80 -3.58 27.53
CA PRO A 68 -12.59 -4.31 27.16
C PRO A 68 -11.73 -3.47 26.19
N VAL A 69 -10.42 -3.58 26.32
CA VAL A 69 -9.47 -2.83 25.48
C VAL A 69 -8.61 -3.77 24.64
N ALA A 70 -8.45 -3.45 23.37
CA ALA A 70 -7.55 -4.15 22.45
C ALA A 70 -6.47 -3.21 21.92
N VAL A 71 -5.21 -3.70 21.84
CA VAL A 71 -4.10 -3.00 21.18
C VAL A 71 -3.62 -3.85 20.01
N ILE A 72 -3.66 -3.27 18.80
CA ILE A 72 -3.37 -3.99 17.55
C ILE A 72 -2.06 -3.51 16.96
N TYR A 73 -1.04 -4.38 16.92
CA TYR A 73 0.27 -4.07 16.36
C TYR A 73 0.39 -4.57 14.91
N HIS A 74 0.64 -3.63 14.01
CA HIS A 74 0.77 -3.90 12.58
C HIS A 74 2.05 -4.67 12.21
N GLY A 75 2.04 -5.30 11.03
CA GLY A 75 3.18 -5.99 10.43
C GLY A 75 4.30 -5.06 9.96
N ARG A 76 5.34 -5.65 9.40
CA ARG A 76 6.47 -4.90 8.81
C ARG A 76 5.99 -4.04 7.64
N SER A 77 6.53 -2.83 7.53
CA SER A 77 6.22 -1.85 6.46
C SER A 77 4.76 -1.39 6.42
N ASN A 78 4.00 -1.61 7.48
CA ASN A 78 2.62 -1.17 7.65
C ASN A 78 2.53 0.07 8.58
N HIS A 79 1.33 0.47 8.89
CA HIS A 79 0.99 1.62 9.73
C HIS A 79 -0.35 1.37 10.45
N ALA A 80 -0.77 2.26 11.35
CA ALA A 80 -1.99 2.13 12.14
C ALA A 80 -3.23 1.76 11.33
N HIS A 81 -3.44 2.44 10.21
CA HIS A 81 -4.60 2.19 9.35
C HIS A 81 -4.59 0.84 8.61
N SER A 82 -3.48 0.11 8.61
CA SER A 82 -3.44 -1.22 7.98
C SER A 82 -4.38 -2.22 8.66
N ASN A 83 -4.75 -1.96 9.91
CA ASN A 83 -5.63 -2.81 10.70
C ASN A 83 -7.02 -2.17 10.96
N ASP A 84 -7.41 -1.16 10.17
CA ASP A 84 -8.71 -0.48 10.34
C ASP A 84 -9.88 -1.46 10.29
N THR A 85 -9.80 -2.51 9.47
CA THR A 85 -10.85 -3.55 9.35
C THR A 85 -11.04 -4.30 10.67
N TRP A 86 -9.98 -4.67 11.37
CA TRP A 86 -10.06 -5.34 12.68
C TRP A 86 -10.47 -4.36 13.76
N SER A 87 -9.89 -3.16 13.76
CA SER A 87 -10.18 -2.12 14.74
C SER A 87 -11.66 -1.72 14.74
N MET A 88 -12.24 -1.52 13.55
CA MET A 88 -13.65 -1.15 13.43
C MET A 88 -14.58 -2.27 13.87
N GLU A 89 -14.25 -3.54 13.60
CA GLU A 89 -15.10 -4.67 13.96
C GLU A 89 -15.10 -4.93 15.47
N LEU A 90 -13.94 -4.79 16.13
CA LEU A 90 -13.86 -4.85 17.60
C LEU A 90 -14.58 -3.64 18.25
N ALA A 91 -14.37 -2.43 17.72
CA ALA A 91 -15.04 -1.24 18.25
C ALA A 91 -16.57 -1.30 18.10
N ARG A 92 -17.10 -1.89 17.02
CA ARG A 92 -18.54 -2.18 16.84
C ARG A 92 -19.09 -3.16 17.88
N ARG A 93 -18.23 -3.97 18.50
CA ARG A 93 -18.56 -4.89 19.62
C ARG A 93 -18.33 -4.28 20.99
N GLY A 94 -17.98 -3.00 21.01
CA GLY A 94 -17.86 -2.22 22.25
C GLY A 94 -16.46 -2.22 22.86
N TYR A 95 -15.42 -2.70 22.15
CA TYR A 95 -14.03 -2.59 22.59
C TYR A 95 -13.49 -1.17 22.36
N VAL A 96 -12.74 -0.66 23.30
CA VAL A 96 -11.80 0.44 23.03
C VAL A 96 -10.60 -0.15 22.28
N VAL A 97 -10.26 0.40 21.11
CA VAL A 97 -9.17 -0.17 20.30
C VAL A 97 -8.08 0.88 20.06
N LEU A 98 -6.82 0.52 20.31
CA LEU A 98 -5.67 1.33 19.96
C LEU A 98 -4.88 0.64 18.85
N SER A 99 -4.56 1.38 17.79
CA SER A 99 -3.74 0.91 16.68
C SER A 99 -2.60 1.91 16.45
N PRO A 100 -1.38 1.65 16.97
CA PRO A 100 -0.25 2.56 16.81
C PRO A 100 0.39 2.45 15.44
N ASP A 101 1.01 3.55 15.03
CA ASP A 101 2.08 3.56 14.05
C ASP A 101 3.39 3.16 14.76
N LEU A 102 4.10 2.15 14.29
CA LEU A 102 5.32 1.68 14.92
C LEU A 102 6.52 1.85 13.99
N GLN A 103 7.66 2.25 14.52
CA GLN A 103 8.97 2.29 13.87
C GLN A 103 8.95 2.92 12.45
N GLY A 104 8.58 4.20 12.39
CA GLY A 104 8.54 4.95 11.11
C GLY A 104 7.38 4.61 10.19
N GLY A 105 6.41 3.80 10.65
CA GLY A 105 5.08 3.73 10.06
C GLY A 105 4.31 5.01 10.34
N GLY A 106 3.44 5.40 9.43
CA GLY A 106 2.54 6.56 9.60
C GLY A 106 3.24 7.81 10.12
N GLU A 107 2.84 8.30 11.29
CA GLU A 107 3.28 9.56 11.89
C GLU A 107 4.26 9.37 13.08
N SER A 108 4.65 8.14 13.42
CA SER A 108 5.59 7.86 14.51
C SER A 108 7.04 8.09 14.11
N ASP A 109 7.88 8.38 15.10
CA ASP A 109 9.31 8.55 14.90
C ASP A 109 9.97 7.26 14.40
N PRO A 110 10.83 7.33 13.37
CA PRO A 110 11.41 6.16 12.73
C PRO A 110 12.61 5.57 13.47
N SER A 111 13.25 6.32 14.34
CA SER A 111 14.53 5.98 14.97
C SER A 111 14.44 5.12 16.23
N VAL A 112 13.22 4.69 16.61
CA VAL A 112 12.94 4.09 17.92
C VAL A 112 12.77 2.59 17.83
N ASP A 113 13.13 1.91 18.92
CA ASP A 113 12.79 0.51 19.10
C ASP A 113 11.26 0.34 19.12
N ARG A 114 10.77 -0.56 18.28
CA ARG A 114 9.36 -0.89 18.13
C ARG A 114 8.73 -1.34 19.45
N SER A 115 9.50 -2.03 20.31
CA SER A 115 9.01 -2.52 21.60
C SER A 115 8.74 -1.39 22.60
N ILE A 116 9.55 -0.33 22.61
CA ILE A 116 9.35 0.84 23.46
C ILE A 116 8.06 1.56 23.06
N GLN A 117 7.86 1.78 21.77
CA GLN A 117 6.65 2.40 21.25
C GLN A 117 5.40 1.57 21.58
N ALA A 118 5.47 0.25 21.39
CA ALA A 118 4.37 -0.66 21.65
C ALA A 118 3.98 -0.66 23.14
N LYS A 119 4.97 -0.75 24.04
CA LYS A 119 4.76 -0.68 25.48
C LYS A 119 4.10 0.64 25.90
N THR A 120 4.59 1.77 25.37
CA THR A 120 3.99 3.10 25.65
C THR A 120 2.52 3.15 25.33
N VAL A 121 2.09 2.55 24.20
CA VAL A 121 0.66 2.52 23.83
C VAL A 121 -0.14 1.59 24.72
N ALA A 122 0.41 0.43 25.11
CA ALA A 122 -0.26 -0.50 26.01
C ALA A 122 -0.42 0.10 27.44
N GLU A 123 0.62 0.76 27.97
CA GLU A 123 0.52 1.49 29.25
C GLU A 123 -0.51 2.60 29.20
N TYR A 124 -0.55 3.36 28.10
CA TYR A 124 -1.58 4.37 27.92
C TYR A 124 -2.99 3.75 27.85
N ALA A 125 -3.16 2.65 27.11
CA ALA A 125 -4.43 1.94 27.05
C ALA A 125 -4.93 1.54 28.46
N ASN A 126 -4.05 0.96 29.29
CA ASN A 126 -4.38 0.58 30.66
C ASN A 126 -4.66 1.80 31.58
N SER A 127 -4.16 2.98 31.25
CA SER A 127 -4.37 4.20 32.05
C SER A 127 -5.77 4.83 31.89
N LEU A 128 -6.49 4.51 30.80
CA LEU A 128 -7.79 5.11 30.47
C LEU A 128 -8.85 4.73 31.51
N SER A 129 -9.60 5.68 32.04
CA SER A 129 -10.61 5.46 33.09
C SER A 129 -11.80 4.60 32.64
N TYR A 130 -12.10 4.61 31.35
CA TYR A 130 -13.22 3.93 30.71
C TYR A 130 -12.87 2.57 30.10
N VAL A 131 -11.74 1.94 30.53
CA VAL A 131 -11.37 0.58 30.12
C VAL A 131 -11.20 -0.33 31.35
N GLU A 132 -11.40 -1.63 31.14
CA GLU A 132 -11.09 -2.67 32.12
C GLU A 132 -9.60 -2.64 32.45
N LYS A 133 -9.25 -2.62 33.74
CA LYS A 133 -7.85 -2.54 34.20
C LYS A 133 -7.19 -3.91 34.19
N ASP A 134 -5.90 -3.91 33.84
CA ASP A 134 -5.07 -5.11 33.82
C ASP A 134 -5.69 -6.25 33.00
N ALA A 135 -6.37 -5.88 31.89
CA ALA A 135 -7.13 -6.77 31.04
C ALA A 135 -6.95 -6.44 29.54
N ILE A 136 -5.72 -6.09 29.13
CA ILE A 136 -5.42 -5.72 27.75
C ILE A 136 -5.44 -6.96 26.86
N ASN A 137 -6.12 -6.85 25.73
CA ASN A 137 -6.08 -7.83 24.65
C ASN A 137 -5.07 -7.36 23.59
N LEU A 138 -4.02 -8.13 23.35
CA LEU A 138 -2.98 -7.81 22.38
C LEU A 138 -3.20 -8.59 21.09
N ILE A 139 -3.25 -7.89 19.95
CA ILE A 139 -3.39 -8.50 18.63
C ILE A 139 -2.18 -8.12 17.78
N GLY A 140 -1.48 -9.11 17.23
CA GLY A 140 -0.27 -8.90 16.44
C GLY A 140 -0.36 -9.48 15.04
N TYR A 141 -0.08 -8.67 14.01
CA TYR A 141 -0.02 -9.12 12.63
C TYR A 141 1.42 -9.27 12.15
N SER A 142 1.82 -10.49 11.73
CA SER A 142 3.17 -10.71 11.16
C SER A 142 4.28 -10.27 12.13
N ALA A 143 5.09 -9.27 11.79
CA ALA A 143 6.07 -8.68 12.72
C ALA A 143 5.43 -8.10 14.01
N GLY A 144 4.13 -7.82 14.00
CA GLY A 144 3.35 -7.47 15.19
C GLY A 144 3.32 -8.58 16.23
N THR A 145 3.39 -9.85 15.82
CA THR A 145 3.52 -11.03 16.68
C THR A 145 4.71 -10.92 17.63
N GLN A 146 5.90 -10.62 17.10
CA GLN A 146 7.08 -10.38 17.94
C GLN A 146 6.87 -9.21 18.92
N THR A 147 6.20 -8.16 18.44
CA THR A 147 5.90 -6.96 19.25
C THR A 147 4.95 -7.30 20.40
N VAL A 148 3.92 -8.09 20.15
CA VAL A 148 2.98 -8.58 21.17
C VAL A 148 3.72 -9.36 22.27
N LEU A 149 4.56 -10.31 21.88
CA LEU A 149 5.32 -11.13 22.83
C LEU A 149 6.32 -10.30 23.65
N GLN A 150 6.96 -9.30 23.03
CA GLN A 150 7.83 -8.36 23.75
C GLN A 150 7.03 -7.50 24.74
N THR A 151 5.86 -7.02 24.34
CA THR A 151 4.96 -6.25 25.23
C THR A 151 4.48 -7.10 26.40
N TYR A 152 4.04 -8.36 26.13
CA TYR A 152 3.67 -9.29 27.17
C TYR A 152 4.78 -9.50 28.19
N LYS A 153 6.02 -9.80 27.74
CA LYS A 153 7.18 -9.97 28.64
C LYS A 153 7.47 -8.75 29.51
N ALA A 154 7.16 -7.56 29.02
CA ALA A 154 7.37 -6.30 29.75
C ALA A 154 6.27 -5.98 30.77
N MET A 155 5.05 -6.51 30.62
CA MET A 155 3.89 -6.20 31.45
C MET A 155 2.89 -7.36 31.54
N PRO A 156 3.31 -8.58 31.95
CA PRO A 156 2.50 -9.80 31.86
C PRO A 156 1.19 -9.73 32.66
N GLU A 157 1.22 -9.11 33.84
CA GLU A 157 0.07 -9.00 34.73
C GLU A 157 -1.08 -8.12 34.16
N GLN A 158 -0.82 -7.36 33.11
CA GLN A 158 -1.81 -6.46 32.51
C GLN A 158 -2.42 -7.05 31.23
N ILE A 159 -1.99 -8.24 30.80
CA ILE A 159 -2.40 -8.83 29.52
C ILE A 159 -3.37 -9.99 29.76
N LYS A 160 -4.61 -9.84 29.29
CA LYS A 160 -5.68 -10.83 29.38
C LYS A 160 -5.64 -11.85 28.25
N SER A 161 -5.28 -11.42 27.04
CA SER A 161 -5.19 -12.28 25.87
C SER A 161 -4.12 -11.83 24.87
N ILE A 162 -3.68 -12.79 24.07
CA ILE A 162 -2.80 -12.61 22.92
C ILE A 162 -3.43 -13.29 21.70
N CYS A 163 -3.62 -12.54 20.61
CA CYS A 163 -4.04 -13.07 19.33
C CYS A 163 -2.95 -12.79 18.27
N GLU A 164 -2.29 -13.83 17.82
CA GLU A 164 -1.26 -13.74 16.79
C GLU A 164 -1.81 -14.11 15.43
N VAL A 165 -1.65 -13.21 14.47
CA VAL A 165 -2.19 -13.34 13.12
C VAL A 165 -1.06 -13.39 12.10
N PHE A 166 -0.91 -14.53 11.43
CA PHE A 166 0.08 -14.77 10.37
C PHE A 166 1.51 -14.50 10.83
N GLY A 167 1.83 -14.97 12.02
CA GLY A 167 3.13 -14.77 12.64
C GLY A 167 3.76 -15.97 13.34
N PRO A 168 3.39 -17.26 13.05
CA PRO A 168 4.02 -18.40 13.73
C PRO A 168 5.54 -18.38 13.63
N PHE A 169 6.08 -18.02 12.45
CA PHE A 169 7.53 -17.90 12.25
C PHE A 169 8.18 -16.82 13.12
N MET A 170 7.44 -15.80 13.56
CA MET A 170 7.93 -14.74 14.46
C MET A 170 7.99 -15.19 15.91
N ILE A 171 7.23 -16.21 16.31
CA ILE A 171 7.27 -16.77 17.67
C ILE A 171 8.68 -17.28 17.99
N GLN A 172 9.33 -17.98 17.06
CA GLN A 172 10.69 -18.48 17.23
C GLN A 172 11.68 -17.31 17.43
N MET A 173 11.50 -16.23 16.65
CA MET A 173 12.36 -15.04 16.76
C MET A 173 12.14 -14.29 18.08
N ALA A 174 10.97 -14.41 18.69
CA ALA A 174 10.66 -13.82 20.00
C ALA A 174 11.08 -14.71 21.20
N GLY A 175 11.63 -15.90 20.95
CA GLY A 175 12.09 -16.83 21.97
C GLY A 175 11.03 -17.82 22.46
N GLY A 176 9.98 -18.06 21.67
CA GLY A 176 8.90 -19.00 22.01
C GLY A 176 7.79 -18.39 22.85
N ILE A 177 6.84 -19.24 23.29
CA ILE A 177 5.71 -18.90 24.14
C ILE A 177 5.64 -19.72 25.45
N ASP A 178 6.72 -20.40 25.83
CA ASP A 178 6.76 -21.27 27.02
C ASP A 178 6.45 -20.47 28.30
N GLU A 179 6.88 -19.21 28.36
CA GLU A 179 6.68 -18.29 29.47
C GLU A 179 5.35 -17.49 29.37
N VAL A 180 4.55 -17.74 28.34
CA VAL A 180 3.28 -17.02 28.14
C VAL A 180 2.19 -17.74 28.91
N ASP A 181 1.68 -17.12 29.98
CA ASP A 181 0.61 -17.62 30.83
C ASP A 181 -0.64 -16.72 30.72
N THR A 182 -1.21 -16.65 29.54
CA THR A 182 -2.45 -15.94 29.26
C THR A 182 -3.24 -16.64 28.15
N ASN A 183 -4.49 -16.21 27.90
CA ASN A 183 -5.27 -16.72 26.78
C ASN A 183 -4.54 -16.42 25.45
N PHE A 184 -4.44 -17.43 24.59
CA PHE A 184 -3.60 -17.35 23.41
C PHE A 184 -4.31 -17.90 22.17
N CYS A 185 -4.36 -17.10 21.12
CA CYS A 185 -4.82 -17.53 19.80
C CYS A 185 -3.69 -17.41 18.77
N LEU A 186 -3.58 -18.43 17.92
CA LEU A 186 -2.67 -18.44 16.79
C LEU A 186 -3.46 -18.65 15.51
N ILE A 187 -3.44 -17.66 14.62
CA ILE A 187 -4.11 -17.68 13.32
C ILE A 187 -3.05 -17.70 12.23
N LYS A 188 -3.05 -18.72 11.39
CA LYS A 188 -2.17 -18.82 10.22
C LYS A 188 -2.94 -19.14 8.94
N SER A 189 -2.27 -19.09 7.79
CA SER A 189 -2.83 -19.55 6.52
C SER A 189 -1.98 -20.64 5.88
N ASP A 190 -2.64 -21.54 5.16
CA ASP A 190 -1.99 -22.54 4.31
C ASP A 190 -1.23 -21.93 3.12
N ALA A 191 -1.65 -20.74 2.67
CA ALA A 191 -1.03 -19.97 1.58
C ALA A 191 -0.02 -18.92 2.06
N ASP A 192 0.40 -18.96 3.35
CA ASP A 192 1.38 -18.01 3.87
C ASP A 192 2.80 -18.38 3.44
N GLN A 193 3.40 -17.54 2.60
CA GLN A 193 4.74 -17.75 2.07
C GLN A 193 5.85 -17.64 3.14
N TYR A 194 5.64 -16.85 4.19
CA TYR A 194 6.64 -16.68 5.25
C TYR A 194 6.68 -17.90 6.17
N ASP A 195 5.51 -18.45 6.52
CA ASP A 195 5.45 -19.70 7.28
C ASP A 195 6.08 -20.85 6.47
N TYR A 196 5.72 -20.97 5.18
CA TYR A 196 6.32 -21.97 4.31
C TYR A 196 7.84 -21.84 4.23
N PHE A 197 8.34 -20.60 4.15
CA PHE A 197 9.77 -20.33 4.04
C PHE A 197 10.53 -20.61 5.35
N PHE A 198 10.03 -20.10 6.48
CA PHE A 198 10.75 -20.17 7.75
C PHE A 198 10.52 -21.51 8.49
N ILE A 199 9.36 -22.12 8.37
CA ILE A 199 8.96 -23.33 9.09
C ILE A 199 8.97 -24.54 8.14
N GLY A 200 8.23 -24.47 7.02
CA GLY A 200 8.11 -25.52 6.04
C GLY A 200 6.73 -25.63 5.40
N ASP A 201 6.40 -26.83 4.92
CA ASP A 201 5.09 -27.12 4.35
C ASP A 201 3.97 -27.09 5.42
N PRO A 202 2.69 -27.22 5.04
CA PRO A 202 1.58 -27.15 5.99
C PRO A 202 1.67 -28.18 7.13
N GLN A 203 2.22 -29.37 6.86
CA GLN A 203 2.42 -30.38 7.91
C GLN A 203 3.48 -29.91 8.91
N ALA A 204 4.64 -29.45 8.44
CA ALA A 204 5.70 -28.90 9.30
C ALA A 204 5.19 -27.70 10.13
N CYS A 205 4.32 -26.87 9.56
CA CYS A 205 3.67 -25.78 10.29
C CYS A 205 2.76 -26.28 11.42
N THR A 206 1.96 -27.32 11.18
CA THR A 206 1.09 -27.91 12.20
C THR A 206 1.91 -28.57 13.32
N GLU A 207 2.96 -29.31 12.96
CA GLU A 207 3.91 -29.88 13.93
C GLU A 207 4.60 -28.80 14.76
N TYR A 208 4.99 -27.69 14.13
CA TYR A 208 5.57 -26.54 14.81
C TYR A 208 4.58 -25.90 15.80
N VAL A 209 3.33 -25.66 15.39
CA VAL A 209 2.30 -25.09 16.28
C VAL A 209 2.02 -26.01 17.46
N THR A 210 1.91 -27.33 17.22
CA THR A 210 1.75 -28.34 18.27
C THR A 210 2.91 -28.28 19.28
N LYS A 211 4.15 -28.26 18.77
CA LYS A 211 5.34 -28.15 19.61
C LYS A 211 5.38 -26.86 20.42
N VAL A 212 5.07 -25.72 19.81
CA VAL A 212 5.11 -24.40 20.45
C VAL A 212 4.00 -24.28 21.51
N SER A 213 2.84 -24.86 21.26
CA SER A 213 1.72 -24.82 22.24
C SER A 213 2.00 -25.63 23.52
N GLY A 214 2.93 -26.61 23.45
CA GLY A 214 3.16 -27.57 24.54
C GLY A 214 2.04 -28.59 24.71
N LEU A 215 1.10 -28.66 23.76
CA LEU A 215 -0.02 -29.59 23.75
C LEU A 215 0.35 -30.88 22.97
N PRO A 216 -0.28 -32.03 23.29
CA PRO A 216 0.03 -33.28 22.59
C PRO A 216 -0.42 -33.29 21.14
N GLU A 217 -1.49 -32.55 20.82
CA GLU A 217 -2.04 -32.42 19.48
C GLU A 217 -2.82 -31.10 19.40
N VAL A 218 -2.78 -30.43 18.24
CA VAL A 218 -3.51 -29.19 17.99
C VAL A 218 -4.25 -29.31 16.65
N VAL A 219 -5.57 -29.12 16.69
CA VAL A 219 -6.46 -29.17 15.55
C VAL A 219 -7.07 -27.78 15.34
N SER A 220 -7.12 -27.33 14.08
CA SER A 220 -7.69 -26.03 13.74
C SER A 220 -9.15 -25.89 14.17
N GLY A 221 -9.49 -24.76 14.77
CA GLY A 221 -10.84 -24.42 15.22
C GLY A 221 -11.25 -25.04 16.55
N GLN A 222 -10.34 -25.75 17.24
CA GLN A 222 -10.60 -26.30 18.57
C GLN A 222 -10.02 -25.42 19.69
N ASP A 223 -10.71 -25.44 20.83
CA ASP A 223 -10.28 -24.80 22.07
C ASP A 223 -9.60 -25.82 22.98
N TYR A 224 -8.47 -25.43 23.55
CA TYR A 224 -7.68 -26.23 24.46
C TYR A 224 -7.46 -25.49 25.78
N ASP A 225 -7.44 -26.25 26.87
CA ASP A 225 -6.96 -25.74 28.15
C ASP A 225 -5.42 -25.84 28.16
N ARG A 226 -4.76 -24.71 28.34
CA ARG A 226 -3.32 -24.60 28.53
C ARG A 226 -3.07 -23.91 29.87
N ASN A 227 -2.86 -24.71 30.92
CA ASN A 227 -2.64 -24.21 32.27
C ASN A 227 -3.80 -23.34 32.82
N GLY A 228 -5.05 -23.70 32.55
CA GLY A 228 -6.22 -22.92 32.93
C GLY A 228 -6.50 -21.70 32.06
N LYS A 229 -5.79 -21.56 30.93
CA LYS A 229 -5.99 -20.52 29.92
C LYS A 229 -6.46 -21.12 28.61
N LEU A 230 -7.29 -20.36 27.87
CA LEU A 230 -7.72 -20.75 26.54
C LEU A 230 -6.54 -20.69 25.55
N PHE A 231 -6.27 -21.78 24.89
CA PHE A 231 -5.42 -21.83 23.69
C PHE A 231 -6.27 -22.22 22.49
N ARG A 232 -6.19 -21.45 21.40
CA ARG A 232 -6.88 -21.74 20.14
C ARG A 232 -5.91 -21.64 18.97
N TYR A 233 -6.00 -22.58 18.07
CA TYR A 233 -5.34 -22.56 16.78
C TYR A 233 -6.38 -22.47 15.66
N SER A 234 -6.18 -21.56 14.71
CA SER A 234 -7.05 -21.39 13.55
C SER A 234 -6.22 -21.34 12.26
N GLU A 235 -6.48 -22.28 11.34
CA GLU A 235 -5.88 -22.29 10.02
C GLU A 235 -6.90 -21.75 9.00
N ILE A 236 -6.50 -20.72 8.26
CA ILE A 236 -7.31 -20.04 7.25
C ILE A 236 -6.90 -20.54 5.88
N GLY A 237 -7.87 -21.02 5.07
CA GLY A 237 -7.58 -21.53 3.74
C GLY A 237 -7.39 -20.43 2.69
N GLY A 238 -6.38 -20.60 1.81
CA GLY A 238 -6.19 -19.78 0.61
C GLY A 238 -5.99 -18.28 0.84
N THR A 239 -5.69 -17.84 2.06
CA THR A 239 -5.46 -16.43 2.38
C THR A 239 -3.96 -16.14 2.35
N LEU A 240 -3.55 -15.18 1.54
CA LEU A 240 -2.15 -14.76 1.46
C LEU A 240 -1.73 -14.01 2.73
N HIS A 241 -0.43 -14.09 3.06
CA HIS A 241 0.14 -13.27 4.13
C HIS A 241 -0.24 -11.80 4.03
N GLN A 242 -0.25 -11.24 2.82
CA GLN A 242 -0.54 -9.84 2.55
C GLN A 242 -2.03 -9.49 2.66
N THR A 243 -2.94 -10.46 2.61
CA THR A 243 -4.39 -10.22 2.59
C THR A 243 -5.11 -10.54 3.90
N GLY A 244 -4.39 -10.98 4.93
CA GLY A 244 -4.99 -11.36 6.21
C GLY A 244 -5.86 -10.28 6.86
N ASN A 245 -5.50 -9.02 6.68
CA ASN A 245 -6.27 -7.88 7.23
C ASN A 245 -7.56 -7.56 6.45
N ILE A 246 -7.77 -8.16 5.27
CA ILE A 246 -9.01 -8.06 4.47
C ILE A 246 -9.61 -9.44 4.16
N SER A 247 -9.29 -10.44 4.96
CA SER A 247 -9.90 -11.77 4.91
C SER A 247 -11.04 -11.87 5.92
N GLY A 248 -12.24 -12.19 5.44
CA GLY A 248 -13.41 -12.39 6.30
C GLY A 248 -13.20 -13.50 7.33
N GLU A 249 -12.57 -14.61 6.93
CA GLU A 249 -12.28 -15.73 7.82
C GLU A 249 -11.27 -15.33 8.91
N THR A 250 -10.22 -14.57 8.56
CA THR A 250 -9.27 -14.05 9.54
C THR A 250 -9.95 -13.14 10.56
N ILE A 251 -10.81 -12.23 10.09
CA ILE A 251 -11.57 -11.31 10.94
C ILE A 251 -12.49 -12.10 11.87
N GLN A 252 -13.22 -13.08 11.35
CA GLN A 252 -14.10 -13.94 12.16
C GLN A 252 -13.34 -14.77 13.20
N ALA A 253 -12.14 -15.26 12.86
CA ALA A 253 -11.29 -16.00 13.79
C ALA A 253 -10.84 -15.10 14.97
N ILE A 254 -10.41 -13.86 14.69
CA ILE A 254 -10.07 -12.86 15.72
C ILE A 254 -11.28 -12.59 16.60
N LEU A 255 -12.42 -12.23 16.01
CA LEU A 255 -13.64 -11.87 16.74
C LEU A 255 -14.17 -13.03 17.59
N SER A 256 -14.16 -14.24 17.05
CA SER A 256 -14.58 -15.45 17.79
C SER A 256 -13.68 -15.76 18.98
N PHE A 257 -12.37 -15.53 18.86
CA PHE A 257 -11.45 -15.70 19.99
C PHE A 257 -11.67 -14.61 21.05
N GLU A 258 -11.74 -13.34 20.66
CA GLU A 258 -11.95 -12.23 21.58
C GLU A 258 -13.29 -12.35 22.32
N SER A 259 -14.35 -12.81 21.65
CA SER A 259 -15.66 -13.12 22.25
C SER A 259 -15.61 -14.30 23.23
N ALA A 260 -14.68 -15.24 23.06
CA ALA A 260 -14.52 -16.36 24.00
C ALA A 260 -13.78 -15.98 25.30
N VAL A 261 -12.99 -14.92 25.28
CA VAL A 261 -12.18 -14.48 26.43
C VAL A 261 -12.69 -13.22 27.11
N ASN A 262 -13.63 -12.49 26.48
CA ASN A 262 -14.19 -11.26 27.01
C ASN A 262 -15.72 -11.27 26.97
N ASP A 263 -16.33 -10.59 27.94
CA ASP A 263 -17.75 -10.24 27.87
C ASP A 263 -17.91 -9.06 26.89
N GLU A 264 -18.47 -9.31 25.71
CA GLU A 264 -18.65 -8.25 24.69
C GLU A 264 -19.79 -7.31 25.12
N PRO A 265 -19.53 -5.98 25.28
CA PRO A 265 -20.58 -5.02 25.65
C PRO A 265 -21.69 -4.93 24.60
N VAL A 266 -21.39 -5.21 23.33
CA VAL A 266 -22.32 -5.27 22.21
C VAL A 266 -22.19 -6.63 21.54
N ALA A 267 -23.00 -7.59 21.99
CA ALA A 267 -23.00 -8.96 21.44
C ALA A 267 -23.38 -8.95 19.95
N ARG A 268 -22.49 -9.48 19.11
CA ARG A 268 -22.67 -9.63 17.67
C ARG A 268 -22.10 -10.96 17.21
N PRO A 269 -22.78 -11.67 16.30
CA PRO A 269 -22.17 -12.82 15.63
C PRO A 269 -20.84 -12.42 14.96
N ALA A 270 -19.87 -13.32 14.90
CA ALA A 270 -18.57 -13.06 14.31
C ALA A 270 -18.64 -12.75 12.80
N ASP A 271 -19.68 -13.22 12.12
CA ASP A 271 -19.97 -12.97 10.71
C ASP A 271 -20.76 -11.66 10.45
N ASP A 272 -21.31 -11.00 11.50
CA ASP A 272 -21.90 -9.66 11.37
C ASP A 272 -20.78 -8.62 11.27
N THR A 273 -20.35 -8.35 10.04
CA THR A 273 -19.23 -7.45 9.74
C THR A 273 -19.59 -6.34 8.76
N ALA A 274 -18.94 -5.19 8.88
CA ALA A 274 -19.11 -4.01 8.01
C ALA A 274 -17.82 -3.62 7.24
N TRP A 275 -16.74 -4.35 7.42
CA TRP A 275 -15.45 -4.05 6.78
C TRP A 275 -15.51 -4.12 5.26
N PHE A 276 -16.24 -5.09 4.67
CA PHE A 276 -16.26 -5.29 3.23
C PHE A 276 -16.92 -4.12 2.47
N PRO A 277 -18.14 -3.63 2.82
CA PRO A 277 -18.68 -2.43 2.20
C PRO A 277 -17.80 -1.18 2.43
N GLN A 278 -17.14 -1.05 3.58
CA GLN A 278 -16.17 0.04 3.81
C GLN A 278 -15.02 -0.04 2.78
N GLN A 279 -14.46 -1.23 2.50
CA GLN A 279 -13.41 -1.44 1.51
C GLN A 279 -13.88 -1.14 0.08
N ILE A 280 -15.15 -1.44 -0.27
CA ILE A 280 -15.72 -1.09 -1.58
C ILE A 280 -15.70 0.43 -1.79
N PHE A 281 -16.21 1.21 -0.82
CA PHE A 281 -16.22 2.67 -0.94
C PHE A 281 -14.82 3.27 -0.92
N SER A 282 -13.90 2.69 -0.16
CA SER A 282 -12.48 3.05 -0.22
C SER A 282 -11.88 2.81 -1.61
N GLY A 283 -12.20 1.68 -2.24
CA GLY A 283 -11.78 1.37 -3.61
C GLY A 283 -12.30 2.37 -4.65
N ILE A 284 -13.58 2.73 -4.55
CA ILE A 284 -14.19 3.75 -5.41
C ILE A 284 -13.50 5.10 -5.20
N ALA A 285 -13.22 5.49 -3.95
CA ALA A 285 -12.50 6.71 -3.63
C ALA A 285 -11.07 6.71 -4.21
N CYS A 286 -10.32 5.62 -4.06
CA CYS A 286 -8.98 5.47 -4.61
C CYS A 286 -8.96 5.64 -6.14
N VAL A 287 -9.87 4.98 -6.85
CA VAL A 287 -10.01 5.13 -8.31
C VAL A 287 -10.39 6.57 -8.67
N THR A 288 -11.29 7.18 -7.90
CA THR A 288 -11.73 8.56 -8.11
C THR A 288 -10.58 9.56 -7.91
N MET A 289 -9.64 9.30 -7.00
CA MET A 289 -8.43 10.13 -6.83
C MET A 289 -7.57 10.19 -8.09
N MET A 290 -7.46 9.09 -8.86
CA MET A 290 -6.78 9.12 -10.17
C MET A 290 -7.51 10.00 -11.18
N PHE A 291 -8.85 9.92 -11.22
CA PHE A 291 -9.64 10.80 -12.06
C PHE A 291 -9.60 12.25 -11.60
N LEU A 292 -9.55 12.50 -10.29
CA LEU A 292 -9.41 13.84 -9.71
C LEU A 292 -8.12 14.52 -10.16
N LEU A 293 -6.99 13.80 -10.20
CA LEU A 293 -5.73 14.33 -10.73
C LEU A 293 -5.91 14.82 -12.17
N ALA A 294 -6.54 14.01 -13.05
CA ALA A 294 -6.83 14.41 -14.42
C ALA A 294 -7.80 15.60 -14.48
N ALA A 295 -8.80 15.63 -13.60
CA ALA A 295 -9.80 16.71 -13.52
C ALA A 295 -9.17 18.05 -13.09
N LEU A 296 -8.30 18.03 -12.07
CA LEU A 296 -7.57 19.20 -11.59
C LEU A 296 -6.68 19.79 -12.69
N VAL A 297 -5.89 18.96 -13.37
CA VAL A 297 -5.06 19.43 -14.49
C VAL A 297 -5.94 20.01 -15.60
N ASN A 298 -7.06 19.36 -15.95
CA ASN A 298 -8.00 19.89 -16.93
C ASN A 298 -8.59 21.24 -16.52
N LEU A 299 -8.87 21.43 -15.24
CA LEU A 299 -9.40 22.68 -14.70
C LEU A 299 -8.34 23.79 -14.78
N LEU A 300 -7.11 23.51 -14.36
CA LEU A 300 -5.98 24.45 -14.45
C LEU A 300 -5.71 24.88 -15.89
N MET A 301 -5.77 23.95 -16.84
CA MET A 301 -5.60 24.21 -18.27
C MET A 301 -6.70 25.08 -18.90
N GLN A 302 -7.76 25.49 -18.15
CA GLN A 302 -8.68 26.53 -18.61
C GLN A 302 -8.13 27.95 -18.38
N ASN A 303 -7.14 28.10 -17.52
CA ASN A 303 -6.47 29.37 -17.30
C ASN A 303 -5.45 29.62 -18.44
N PRO A 304 -5.44 30.84 -19.06
CA PRO A 304 -4.52 31.15 -20.16
C PRO A 304 -3.04 30.92 -19.84
N PHE A 305 -2.62 31.17 -18.60
CA PHE A 305 -1.26 30.93 -18.15
C PHE A 305 -0.83 29.48 -18.31
N PHE A 306 -1.66 28.53 -17.88
CA PHE A 306 -1.36 27.09 -18.03
C PHE A 306 -1.65 26.59 -19.45
N ALA A 307 -2.70 27.09 -20.10
CA ALA A 307 -3.09 26.70 -21.46
C ALA A 307 -1.96 26.93 -22.49
N SER A 308 -1.09 27.91 -22.25
CA SER A 308 0.07 28.19 -23.11
C SER A 308 1.12 27.06 -23.10
N ALA A 309 1.03 26.08 -22.18
CA ALA A 309 1.86 24.88 -22.21
C ALA A 309 1.39 23.84 -23.26
N ALA A 310 0.16 23.96 -23.79
CA ALA A 310 -0.36 23.00 -24.77
C ALA A 310 0.36 23.12 -26.12
N ASN A 311 0.51 21.98 -26.79
CA ASN A 311 1.00 21.88 -28.18
C ASN A 311 -0.07 21.16 -29.04
N PRO A 312 -0.02 21.30 -30.37
CA PRO A 312 -0.75 20.40 -31.25
C PRO A 312 -0.36 18.95 -30.97
N VAL A 313 -1.34 18.05 -30.90
CA VAL A 313 -1.06 16.62 -30.66
C VAL A 313 -0.24 16.06 -31.84
N PRO A 314 0.93 15.46 -31.57
CA PRO A 314 1.78 14.95 -32.63
C PRO A 314 1.12 13.78 -33.38
N VAL A 315 1.21 13.80 -34.69
CA VAL A 315 0.79 12.68 -35.54
C VAL A 315 1.96 11.70 -35.63
N LYS A 316 1.81 10.52 -35.04
CA LYS A 316 2.80 9.43 -35.13
C LYS A 316 2.26 8.32 -36.05
N ALA A 317 3.13 7.80 -36.91
CA ALA A 317 2.78 6.62 -37.69
C ALA A 317 2.69 5.39 -36.78
N PRO A 318 1.61 4.59 -36.86
CA PRO A 318 1.48 3.36 -36.08
C PRO A 318 2.56 2.35 -36.52
N ARG A 319 3.09 1.62 -35.54
CA ARG A 319 3.96 0.48 -35.82
C ARG A 319 3.14 -0.61 -36.50
N LYS A 320 3.63 -1.13 -37.62
CA LYS A 320 2.94 -2.17 -38.40
C LYS A 320 3.69 -3.48 -38.34
N GLY A 321 2.96 -4.60 -38.31
CA GLY A 321 3.50 -5.95 -38.47
C GLY A 321 3.76 -6.70 -37.16
N ALA A 322 3.68 -8.02 -37.23
CA ALA A 322 3.82 -8.94 -36.08
C ALA A 322 5.16 -8.75 -35.34
N LYS A 323 6.27 -8.54 -36.08
CA LYS A 323 7.60 -8.31 -35.49
C LYS A 323 7.62 -7.12 -34.52
N ALA A 324 6.95 -6.01 -34.87
CA ALA A 324 6.89 -4.85 -33.99
C ALA A 324 6.13 -5.14 -32.68
N TRP A 325 5.04 -5.89 -32.79
CA TRP A 325 4.27 -6.32 -31.62
C TRP A 325 5.05 -7.28 -30.73
N VAL A 326 5.72 -8.28 -31.31
CA VAL A 326 6.58 -9.21 -30.55
C VAL A 326 7.67 -8.46 -29.80
N LEU A 327 8.33 -7.50 -30.43
CA LEU A 327 9.35 -6.67 -29.78
C LEU A 327 8.74 -5.80 -28.67
N ASP A 328 7.54 -5.25 -28.87
CA ASP A 328 6.87 -4.46 -27.83
C ASP A 328 6.48 -5.31 -26.61
N VAL A 329 5.98 -6.53 -26.81
CA VAL A 329 5.70 -7.49 -25.72
C VAL A 329 6.99 -7.91 -25.03
N LEU A 330 8.04 -8.26 -25.77
CA LEU A 330 9.32 -8.66 -25.21
C LEU A 330 9.88 -7.58 -24.26
N PHE A 331 9.92 -6.33 -24.71
CA PHE A 331 10.51 -5.24 -23.93
C PHE A 331 9.57 -4.62 -22.89
N ALA A 332 8.27 -4.76 -23.03
CA ALA A 332 7.32 -4.20 -22.07
C ALA A 332 6.84 -5.21 -21.02
N VAL A 333 6.99 -6.51 -21.27
CA VAL A 333 6.47 -7.57 -20.39
C VAL A 333 7.57 -8.56 -20.03
N VAL A 334 8.13 -9.29 -21.02
CA VAL A 334 9.00 -10.45 -20.72
C VAL A 334 10.30 -10.02 -20.02
N ILE A 335 11.02 -9.03 -20.59
CA ILE A 335 12.27 -8.55 -19.98
C ILE A 335 12.04 -7.94 -18.59
N PRO A 336 11.06 -7.05 -18.36
CA PRO A 336 10.75 -6.57 -17.03
C PRO A 336 10.42 -7.69 -16.02
N MET A 337 9.67 -8.73 -16.43
CA MET A 337 9.39 -9.88 -15.58
C MET A 337 10.67 -10.63 -15.16
N ILE A 338 11.53 -10.96 -16.12
CA ILE A 338 12.79 -11.68 -15.85
C ILE A 338 13.71 -10.87 -14.94
N LEU A 339 13.74 -9.56 -15.10
CA LEU A 339 14.62 -8.66 -14.34
C LEU A 339 14.07 -8.32 -12.95
N PHE A 340 12.79 -8.57 -12.67
CA PHE A 340 12.18 -8.11 -11.42
C PHE A 340 12.88 -8.68 -10.19
N VAL A 341 12.92 -10.01 -10.08
CA VAL A 341 13.48 -10.67 -8.89
C VAL A 341 14.96 -10.35 -8.70
N PRO A 342 15.87 -10.57 -9.70
CA PRO A 342 17.27 -10.31 -9.48
C PRO A 342 17.56 -8.84 -9.15
N VAL A 343 16.97 -7.91 -9.88
CA VAL A 343 17.28 -6.49 -9.66
C VAL A 343 16.71 -6.03 -8.32
N SER A 344 15.45 -6.32 -8.01
CA SER A 344 14.83 -5.83 -6.77
C SER A 344 15.49 -6.46 -5.54
N ALA A 345 15.84 -7.75 -5.57
CA ALA A 345 16.47 -8.42 -4.47
C ALA A 345 17.86 -7.83 -4.14
N TYR A 346 18.73 -7.69 -5.15
CA TYR A 346 20.06 -7.10 -4.93
C TYR A 346 19.99 -5.63 -4.51
N VAL A 347 19.07 -4.84 -5.07
CA VAL A 347 18.92 -3.43 -4.68
C VAL A 347 18.42 -3.31 -3.24
N MET A 348 17.50 -4.17 -2.80
CA MET A 348 17.05 -4.20 -1.39
C MET A 348 18.21 -4.43 -0.42
N VAL A 349 19.09 -5.38 -0.72
CA VAL A 349 20.28 -5.66 0.10
C VAL A 349 21.25 -4.49 0.07
N TRP A 350 21.55 -3.98 -1.14
CA TRP A 350 22.52 -2.90 -1.31
C TRP A 350 22.09 -1.58 -0.67
N THR A 351 20.80 -1.32 -0.56
CA THR A 351 20.23 -0.10 0.04
C THR A 351 19.60 -0.33 1.41
N GLY A 352 19.75 -1.52 1.99
CA GLY A 352 19.19 -1.90 3.28
C GLY A 352 19.77 -1.13 4.45
N ALA A 353 19.21 -1.34 5.63
CA ALA A 353 19.63 -0.69 6.86
C ALA A 353 21.13 -0.89 7.13
N GLY A 354 21.79 0.14 7.61
CA GLY A 354 23.24 0.14 7.88
C GLY A 354 24.13 0.43 6.66
N THR A 355 23.58 0.55 5.46
CA THR A 355 24.33 0.96 4.27
C THR A 355 24.36 2.49 4.14
N PRO A 356 25.35 3.08 3.42
CA PRO A 356 25.37 4.52 3.18
C PRO A 356 24.13 5.08 2.47
N TRP A 357 23.47 4.24 1.68
CA TRP A 357 22.27 4.61 0.91
C TRP A 357 21.02 4.70 1.77
N SER A 358 20.93 3.98 2.88
CA SER A 358 19.73 3.96 3.74
C SER A 358 19.39 5.33 4.34
N LYS A 359 20.36 6.26 4.39
CA LYS A 359 20.13 7.65 4.83
C LYS A 359 19.30 8.47 3.85
N PHE A 360 19.36 8.14 2.56
CA PHE A 360 18.66 8.87 1.47
C PHE A 360 17.46 8.07 0.96
N LEU A 361 17.61 6.76 0.88
CA LEU A 361 16.61 5.82 0.40
C LEU A 361 16.16 4.97 1.59
N THR A 362 15.26 5.52 2.38
CA THR A 362 14.93 5.05 3.73
C THR A 362 14.02 3.81 3.77
N SER A 363 13.54 3.30 2.62
CA SER A 363 12.67 2.12 2.54
C SER A 363 13.26 1.05 1.61
N ALA A 364 13.94 0.03 2.18
CA ALA A 364 14.61 -1.01 1.40
C ALA A 364 13.69 -1.73 0.41
N ASN A 365 12.46 -2.07 0.84
CA ASN A 365 11.46 -2.74 -0.01
C ASN A 365 11.07 -1.88 -1.22
N LEU A 366 10.82 -0.60 -0.97
CA LEU A 366 10.53 0.37 -2.03
C LEU A 366 11.73 0.55 -2.96
N ASN A 367 12.95 0.58 -2.40
CA ASN A 367 14.18 0.72 -3.19
C ASN A 367 14.35 -0.42 -4.19
N GLY A 368 13.98 -1.66 -3.83
CA GLY A 368 13.99 -2.79 -4.75
C GLY A 368 13.12 -2.54 -5.98
N ILE A 369 11.90 -2.07 -5.77
CA ILE A 369 10.97 -1.74 -6.88
C ILE A 369 11.52 -0.55 -7.70
N MET A 370 12.02 0.49 -7.04
CA MET A 370 12.57 1.67 -7.71
C MET A 370 13.80 1.31 -8.55
N GLY A 371 14.69 0.45 -8.04
CA GLY A 371 15.85 -0.05 -8.77
C GLY A 371 15.45 -0.83 -10.03
N TRP A 372 14.49 -1.72 -9.91
CA TRP A 372 13.95 -2.44 -11.07
C TRP A 372 13.35 -1.47 -12.12
N LEU A 373 12.55 -0.50 -11.70
CA LEU A 373 11.97 0.50 -12.58
C LEU A 373 13.05 1.33 -13.29
N LEU A 374 14.12 1.71 -12.60
CA LEU A 374 15.24 2.44 -13.20
C LEU A 374 15.97 1.60 -14.25
N VAL A 375 16.19 0.29 -14.02
CA VAL A 375 16.80 -0.61 -15.01
C VAL A 375 15.91 -0.74 -16.24
N VAL A 376 14.60 -0.91 -16.07
CA VAL A 376 13.64 -0.94 -17.19
C VAL A 376 13.65 0.38 -17.97
N ALA A 377 13.71 1.51 -17.27
CA ALA A 377 13.82 2.83 -17.90
C ALA A 377 15.14 2.98 -18.67
N ALA A 378 16.27 2.53 -18.13
CA ALA A 378 17.56 2.54 -18.80
C ALA A 378 17.56 1.74 -20.12
N ILE A 379 16.93 0.55 -20.10
CA ILE A 379 16.70 -0.24 -21.33
C ILE A 379 15.86 0.56 -22.33
N GLY A 380 14.83 1.27 -21.85
CA GLY A 380 14.02 2.17 -22.66
C GLY A 380 14.84 3.27 -23.33
N ILE A 381 15.74 3.92 -22.59
CA ILE A 381 16.67 4.96 -23.13
C ILE A 381 17.56 4.36 -24.21
N VAL A 382 18.21 3.23 -23.95
CA VAL A 382 19.09 2.57 -24.92
C VAL A 382 18.33 2.28 -26.21
N ARG A 383 17.11 1.75 -26.13
CA ARG A 383 16.25 1.52 -27.31
C ARG A 383 15.95 2.81 -28.08
N MET A 384 15.65 3.90 -27.36
CA MET A 384 15.40 5.22 -27.97
C MET A 384 16.63 5.73 -28.71
N ILE A 385 17.81 5.67 -28.10
CA ILE A 385 19.08 6.10 -28.71
C ILE A 385 19.38 5.29 -29.96
N LEU A 386 19.25 3.96 -29.91
CA LEU A 386 19.45 3.07 -31.04
C LEU A 386 18.48 3.38 -32.21
N ALA A 387 17.20 3.59 -31.87
CA ALA A 387 16.18 3.95 -32.84
C ALA A 387 16.44 5.32 -33.47
N ALA A 388 16.82 6.32 -32.66
CA ALA A 388 17.18 7.66 -33.16
C ALA A 388 18.43 7.64 -34.06
N SER A 389 19.47 6.89 -33.66
CA SER A 389 20.71 6.75 -34.42
C SER A 389 20.46 6.08 -35.78
N ARG A 390 19.62 5.03 -35.84
CA ARG A 390 19.22 4.36 -37.08
C ARG A 390 18.47 5.33 -37.99
N ARG A 391 17.49 6.05 -37.47
CA ARG A 391 16.72 7.04 -38.25
C ARG A 391 17.60 8.18 -38.79
N LYS A 392 18.57 8.64 -38.01
CA LYS A 392 19.54 9.65 -38.45
C LYS A 392 20.35 9.15 -39.66
N LYS A 393 20.81 7.88 -39.64
CA LYS A 393 21.51 7.26 -40.78
C LYS A 393 20.63 7.15 -42.02
N GLU A 394 19.30 7.04 -41.86
CA GLU A 394 18.30 7.00 -42.92
C GLU A 394 17.86 8.40 -43.39
N GLY A 395 18.51 9.47 -42.94
CA GLY A 395 18.15 10.86 -43.28
C GLY A 395 16.83 11.34 -42.66
N ARG A 396 16.31 10.64 -41.64
CA ARG A 396 15.05 10.95 -40.92
C ARG A 396 15.34 11.28 -39.46
N PRO A 397 15.89 12.46 -39.15
CA PRO A 397 16.19 12.80 -37.76
C PRO A 397 14.95 12.84 -36.91
N VAL A 398 15.11 12.54 -35.61
CA VAL A 398 14.03 12.58 -34.62
C VAL A 398 13.81 14.02 -34.14
N HIS A 399 12.57 14.48 -34.17
CA HIS A 399 12.19 15.80 -33.70
C HIS A 399 11.61 15.75 -32.26
N LEU A 400 11.74 16.84 -31.48
CA LEU A 400 11.22 16.93 -30.10
C LEU A 400 9.72 16.67 -30.02
N SER A 401 8.97 17.07 -31.04
CA SER A 401 7.51 16.86 -31.11
C SER A 401 7.13 15.38 -31.15
N GLU A 402 8.01 14.49 -31.60
CA GLU A 402 7.72 13.06 -31.63
C GLU A 402 7.70 12.42 -30.23
N TYR A 403 8.39 13.03 -29.29
CA TYR A 403 8.39 12.66 -27.88
C TYR A 403 7.48 13.56 -27.02
N ALA A 404 6.72 14.47 -27.66
CA ALA A 404 5.89 15.47 -27.00
C ALA A 404 6.65 16.42 -26.04
N LEU A 405 7.95 16.60 -26.29
CA LEU A 405 8.80 17.51 -25.51
C LEU A 405 8.67 18.97 -25.96
N GLY A 406 8.16 19.19 -27.17
CA GLY A 406 7.97 20.50 -27.76
C GLY A 406 6.99 20.46 -28.94
N GLY A 407 6.65 21.62 -29.48
CA GLY A 407 5.85 21.77 -30.71
C GLY A 407 6.64 21.45 -31.99
N ALA A 408 5.96 21.32 -33.13
CA ALA A 408 6.59 20.99 -34.42
C ALA A 408 7.62 22.03 -34.90
N ALA A 409 7.45 23.27 -34.53
CA ALA A 409 8.36 24.38 -34.87
C ALA A 409 9.50 24.57 -33.84
N GLU A 410 9.49 23.85 -32.73
CA GLU A 410 10.46 24.03 -31.65
C GLU A 410 11.69 23.11 -31.86
N SER A 411 12.87 23.69 -31.99
CA SER A 411 14.14 22.95 -32.06
C SER A 411 14.78 22.67 -30.69
N ARG A 412 14.30 23.36 -29.64
CA ARG A 412 14.76 23.26 -28.26
C ARG A 412 13.58 23.14 -27.30
N ILE A 413 13.83 22.59 -26.11
CA ILE A 413 12.82 22.52 -25.04
C ILE A 413 12.51 23.96 -24.56
N ASP A 414 11.24 24.32 -24.59
CA ASP A 414 10.73 25.52 -23.92
C ASP A 414 10.54 25.21 -22.43
N TRP A 415 11.50 25.64 -21.62
CA TRP A 415 11.52 25.40 -20.17
C TRP A 415 10.35 26.02 -19.42
N SER A 416 9.61 26.97 -20.02
CA SER A 416 8.38 27.47 -19.42
C SER A 416 7.30 26.39 -19.28
N LYS A 417 7.30 25.37 -20.15
CA LYS A 417 6.32 24.26 -20.13
C LYS A 417 6.57 23.28 -18.99
N PRO A 418 7.79 22.75 -18.76
CA PRO A 418 8.07 21.98 -17.54
C PRO A 418 7.83 22.78 -16.26
N ALA A 419 8.19 24.08 -16.20
CA ALA A 419 7.93 24.91 -15.03
C ALA A 419 6.43 25.05 -14.70
N LYS A 420 5.58 25.21 -15.73
CA LYS A 420 4.11 25.19 -15.56
C LYS A 420 3.61 23.82 -15.14
N GLY A 421 4.21 22.74 -15.66
CA GLY A 421 3.96 21.35 -15.22
C GLY A 421 4.26 21.15 -13.74
N LEU A 422 5.37 21.71 -13.26
CA LEU A 422 5.76 21.65 -11.84
C LEU A 422 4.74 22.43 -10.96
N LEU A 423 4.37 23.63 -11.37
CA LEU A 423 3.37 24.41 -10.63
C LEU A 423 2.01 23.70 -10.60
N MET A 424 1.57 23.12 -11.71
CA MET A 424 0.35 22.28 -11.74
C MET A 424 0.47 21.09 -10.79
N GLY A 425 1.62 20.42 -10.78
CA GLY A 425 1.88 19.31 -9.88
C GLY A 425 1.77 19.73 -8.41
N LEU A 426 2.41 20.84 -8.02
CA LEU A 426 2.32 21.38 -6.67
C LEU A 426 0.88 21.69 -6.26
N ILE A 427 0.11 22.36 -7.14
CA ILE A 427 -1.31 22.66 -6.87
C ILE A 427 -2.11 21.36 -6.70
N CYS A 428 -1.92 20.37 -7.58
CA CYS A 428 -2.65 19.10 -7.51
C CYS A 428 -2.34 18.31 -6.23
N VAL A 429 -1.06 18.16 -5.87
CA VAL A 429 -0.70 17.40 -4.67
C VAL A 429 -1.11 18.15 -3.39
N THR A 430 -0.97 19.47 -3.35
CA THR A 430 -1.46 20.27 -2.23
C THR A 430 -2.97 20.08 -2.04
N PHE A 431 -3.76 20.15 -3.11
CA PHE A 431 -5.20 19.90 -3.03
C PHE A 431 -5.52 18.51 -2.46
N VAL A 432 -4.85 17.47 -2.98
CA VAL A 432 -5.07 16.07 -2.54
C VAL A 432 -4.73 15.93 -1.06
N PHE A 433 -3.56 16.40 -0.61
CA PHE A 433 -3.15 16.21 0.78
C PHE A 433 -3.91 17.09 1.77
N VAL A 434 -4.38 18.29 1.36
CA VAL A 434 -5.34 19.08 2.14
C VAL A 434 -6.66 18.33 2.27
N TRP A 435 -7.18 17.75 1.19
CA TRP A 435 -8.39 16.93 1.23
C TRP A 435 -8.26 15.74 2.18
N LEU A 436 -7.16 14.98 2.09
CA LEU A 436 -6.90 13.84 2.99
C LEU A 436 -6.78 14.29 4.46
N GLY A 437 -6.11 15.41 4.72
CA GLY A 437 -6.02 15.98 6.06
C GLY A 437 -7.38 16.40 6.64
N LEU A 438 -8.27 16.96 5.80
CA LEU A 438 -9.64 17.28 6.20
C LEU A 438 -10.46 16.02 6.51
N MET A 439 -10.34 14.98 5.67
CA MET A 439 -11.06 13.70 5.88
C MET A 439 -10.61 13.01 7.16
N GLU A 440 -9.32 12.94 7.43
CA GLU A 440 -8.82 12.39 8.68
C GLU A 440 -9.17 13.27 9.89
N GLY A 441 -9.00 14.60 9.77
CA GLY A 441 -9.25 15.52 10.89
C GLY A 441 -10.72 15.65 11.31
N PHE A 442 -11.66 15.62 10.35
CA PHE A 442 -13.09 15.76 10.64
C PHE A 442 -13.84 14.44 10.80
N LEU A 443 -13.45 13.42 10.02
CA LEU A 443 -14.18 12.15 9.96
C LEU A 443 -13.37 10.97 10.53
N GLY A 444 -12.10 11.14 10.81
CA GLY A 444 -11.21 10.06 11.26
C GLY A 444 -10.98 8.97 10.20
N ILE A 445 -11.14 9.31 8.90
CA ILE A 445 -11.04 8.37 7.80
C ILE A 445 -9.89 8.68 6.85
N ASN A 446 -9.47 7.65 6.14
CA ASN A 446 -8.56 7.72 4.99
C ASN A 446 -9.15 6.93 3.81
N TYR A 447 -8.43 6.92 2.67
CA TYR A 447 -8.78 6.05 1.55
C TYR A 447 -7.71 4.99 1.39
N GLN A 448 -8.03 3.82 1.92
CA GLN A 448 -7.14 2.67 1.84
C GLN A 448 -7.93 1.43 1.44
N VAL A 449 -7.44 0.74 0.43
CA VAL A 449 -7.85 -0.60 0.07
C VAL A 449 -6.64 -1.48 0.24
N TRP A 450 -6.51 -2.11 1.41
CA TRP A 450 -5.40 -2.99 1.68
C TRP A 450 -4.07 -2.39 1.20
N ASN A 451 -3.08 -3.19 0.83
CA ASN A 451 -1.83 -2.72 0.22
C ASN A 451 -1.96 -2.36 -1.27
N LEU A 452 -3.16 -2.43 -1.85
CA LEU A 452 -3.40 -2.08 -3.25
C LEU A 452 -3.34 -0.57 -3.47
N SER A 453 -3.89 0.20 -2.55
CA SER A 453 -3.92 1.66 -2.67
C SER A 453 -4.06 2.29 -1.29
N THR A 454 -3.16 3.20 -0.96
CA THR A 454 -3.11 3.87 0.33
C THR A 454 -2.96 5.36 0.14
N TYR A 455 -3.95 6.12 0.60
CA TYR A 455 -3.98 7.57 0.57
C TYR A 455 -4.07 8.08 2.00
N LEU A 456 -2.92 8.39 2.59
CA LEU A 456 -2.81 8.95 3.93
C LEU A 456 -2.27 10.37 3.89
N LYS A 457 -2.57 11.15 4.93
CA LYS A 457 -1.87 12.43 5.13
C LYS A 457 -0.37 12.18 5.34
N MET A 458 0.43 13.20 5.13
CA MET A 458 1.88 13.14 5.32
C MET A 458 2.35 14.32 6.16
N SER A 459 3.22 14.03 7.15
CA SER A 459 3.97 15.06 7.85
C SER A 459 4.97 15.76 6.93
N PRO A 460 5.39 16.99 7.22
CA PRO A 460 6.42 17.70 6.45
C PRO A 460 7.72 16.91 6.31
N MET A 461 8.13 16.18 7.35
CA MET A 461 9.33 15.34 7.32
C MET A 461 9.18 14.18 6.32
N ARG A 462 8.02 13.53 6.26
CA ARG A 462 7.75 12.47 5.28
C ARG A 462 7.76 13.00 3.86
N ILE A 463 7.20 14.20 3.62
CA ILE A 463 7.25 14.86 2.31
C ILE A 463 8.71 15.09 1.90
N LEU A 464 9.56 15.56 2.81
CA LEU A 464 10.98 15.78 2.53
C LEU A 464 11.72 14.48 2.15
N ARG A 465 11.47 13.41 2.89
CA ARG A 465 12.03 12.07 2.60
C ARG A 465 11.48 11.45 1.30
N ALA A 466 10.31 11.90 0.84
CA ALA A 466 9.72 11.47 -0.43
C ALA A 466 10.43 12.05 -1.67
N ILE A 467 11.15 13.16 -1.56
CA ILE A 467 11.75 13.86 -2.70
C ILE A 467 12.63 12.94 -3.58
N PRO A 468 13.58 12.14 -3.05
CA PRO A 468 14.36 11.23 -3.88
C PRO A 468 13.51 10.26 -4.69
N TYR A 469 12.46 9.72 -4.09
CA TYR A 469 11.54 8.77 -4.72
C TYR A 469 10.68 9.44 -5.81
N VAL A 470 10.20 10.66 -5.55
CA VAL A 470 9.47 11.45 -6.56
C VAL A 470 10.34 11.68 -7.79
N LEU A 471 11.64 11.97 -7.61
CA LEU A 471 12.58 12.16 -8.72
C LEU A 471 12.83 10.86 -9.50
N ILE A 472 12.92 9.72 -8.82
CA ILE A 472 13.05 8.40 -9.46
C ILE A 472 11.77 8.09 -10.27
N ILE A 473 10.61 8.23 -9.64
CA ILE A 473 9.31 7.99 -10.27
C ILE A 473 9.10 8.92 -11.47
N PHE A 474 9.46 10.21 -11.33
CA PHE A 474 9.44 11.15 -12.45
C PHE A 474 10.30 10.67 -13.62
N THR A 475 11.54 10.25 -13.36
CA THR A 475 12.45 9.75 -14.38
C THR A 475 11.88 8.56 -15.12
N VAL A 476 11.37 7.59 -14.39
CA VAL A 476 10.76 6.36 -14.95
C VAL A 476 9.51 6.70 -15.78
N MET A 477 8.61 7.49 -15.23
CA MET A 477 7.37 7.89 -15.90
C MET A 477 7.65 8.75 -17.14
N PHE A 478 8.63 9.65 -17.07
CA PHE A 478 9.03 10.50 -18.17
C PHE A 478 9.54 9.64 -19.36
N ILE A 479 10.47 8.72 -19.11
CA ILE A 479 11.03 7.85 -20.13
C ILE A 479 9.96 6.91 -20.70
N GLY A 480 9.15 6.29 -19.82
CA GLY A 480 8.09 5.38 -20.24
C GLY A 480 7.03 6.06 -21.11
N ASN A 481 6.64 7.28 -20.74
CA ASN A 481 5.59 8.00 -21.45
C ASN A 481 6.07 8.69 -22.74
N MET A 482 7.37 9.02 -22.86
CA MET A 482 7.93 9.44 -24.16
C MET A 482 7.79 8.35 -25.24
N ASN A 483 7.80 7.09 -24.83
CA ASN A 483 7.68 5.91 -25.70
C ASN A 483 6.24 5.37 -25.82
N GLN A 484 5.22 6.22 -25.63
CA GLN A 484 3.82 5.78 -25.74
C GLN A 484 3.56 5.04 -27.05
N ARG A 485 2.80 3.96 -26.95
CA ARG A 485 2.41 3.14 -28.09
C ARG A 485 1.48 3.92 -29.01
N VAL A 486 1.79 3.86 -30.28
CA VAL A 486 0.93 4.41 -31.33
C VAL A 486 0.12 3.28 -31.94
N LEU A 487 -1.19 3.37 -31.76
CA LEU A 487 -2.17 2.40 -32.25
C LEU A 487 -2.77 2.87 -33.57
N PRO A 488 -3.22 1.93 -34.43
CA PRO A 488 -3.97 2.28 -35.63
C PRO A 488 -5.23 3.10 -35.29
N SER A 489 -5.51 4.13 -36.08
CA SER A 489 -6.73 4.93 -35.89
C SER A 489 -7.96 4.16 -36.32
N THR A 490 -9.03 4.28 -35.53
CA THR A 490 -10.37 3.77 -35.87
C THR A 490 -11.19 4.76 -36.72
N GLY A 491 -10.62 5.92 -37.04
CA GLY A 491 -11.34 7.04 -37.68
C GLY A 491 -12.13 7.90 -36.69
N ASN A 492 -12.18 7.53 -35.40
CA ASN A 492 -12.86 8.29 -34.35
C ASN A 492 -11.88 8.70 -33.28
N ALA A 493 -11.51 9.99 -33.24
CA ALA A 493 -10.50 10.53 -32.33
C ALA A 493 -10.81 10.29 -30.83
N ARG A 494 -12.08 10.29 -30.44
CA ARG A 494 -12.50 10.00 -29.05
C ARG A 494 -12.28 8.52 -28.70
N LYS A 495 -12.63 7.61 -29.60
CA LYS A 495 -12.41 6.17 -29.45
C LYS A 495 -10.92 5.87 -29.41
N ASP A 496 -10.13 6.46 -30.31
CA ASP A 496 -8.67 6.31 -30.37
C ASP A 496 -7.98 6.78 -29.09
N MET A 497 -8.47 7.87 -28.49
CA MET A 497 -7.96 8.36 -27.19
C MET A 497 -8.18 7.33 -26.08
N TRP A 498 -9.40 6.78 -25.94
CA TRP A 498 -9.70 5.83 -24.87
C TRP A 498 -9.04 4.47 -25.07
N ILE A 499 -8.91 4.01 -26.31
CA ILE A 499 -8.11 2.81 -26.63
C ILE A 499 -6.65 3.01 -26.23
N ALA A 500 -6.07 4.18 -26.55
CA ALA A 500 -4.69 4.49 -26.15
C ALA A 500 -4.52 4.54 -24.63
N VAL A 501 -5.48 5.15 -23.90
CA VAL A 501 -5.48 5.17 -22.43
C VAL A 501 -5.51 3.74 -21.91
N ALA A 502 -6.46 2.91 -22.33
CA ALA A 502 -6.61 1.54 -21.86
C ALA A 502 -5.36 0.70 -22.13
N VAL A 503 -4.85 0.72 -23.38
CA VAL A 503 -3.67 -0.08 -23.75
C VAL A 503 -2.43 0.35 -23.01
N ASN A 504 -2.15 1.66 -22.86
CA ASN A 504 -0.96 2.11 -22.14
C ASN A 504 -1.07 1.84 -20.63
N THR A 505 -2.26 2.01 -20.03
CA THR A 505 -2.53 1.63 -18.64
C THR A 505 -2.19 0.16 -18.38
N VAL A 506 -2.81 -0.74 -19.15
CA VAL A 506 -2.64 -2.19 -18.97
C VAL A 506 -1.19 -2.59 -19.24
N MET A 507 -0.61 -2.19 -20.36
CA MET A 507 0.75 -2.63 -20.75
C MET A 507 1.85 -2.12 -19.82
N THR A 508 1.64 -1.02 -19.12
CA THR A 508 2.62 -0.51 -18.15
C THR A 508 2.64 -1.35 -16.87
N ALA A 509 1.49 -1.82 -16.42
CA ALA A 509 1.37 -2.63 -15.22
C ALA A 509 1.48 -4.15 -15.48
N PHE A 510 1.38 -4.60 -16.74
CA PHE A 510 1.10 -6.00 -17.08
C PHE A 510 2.21 -6.97 -16.66
N ALA A 511 3.48 -6.58 -16.77
CA ALA A 511 4.60 -7.41 -16.33
C ALA A 511 4.50 -7.73 -14.83
N LEU A 512 4.28 -6.71 -14.02
CA LEU A 512 4.15 -6.83 -12.58
C LEU A 512 2.87 -7.58 -12.19
N PHE A 513 1.76 -7.29 -12.88
CA PHE A 513 0.49 -8.00 -12.68
C PHE A 513 0.64 -9.50 -12.92
N LEU A 514 1.34 -9.91 -13.99
CA LEU A 514 1.57 -11.33 -14.28
C LEU A 514 2.42 -12.00 -13.20
N LEU A 515 3.47 -11.33 -12.70
CA LEU A 515 4.28 -11.87 -11.59
C LEU A 515 3.44 -12.07 -10.34
N LEU A 516 2.62 -11.09 -9.98
CA LEU A 516 1.70 -11.18 -8.84
C LEU A 516 0.65 -12.28 -9.03
N LEU A 517 0.10 -12.40 -10.25
CA LEU A 517 -0.87 -13.43 -10.56
C LEU A 517 -0.27 -14.84 -10.49
N ILE A 518 0.94 -15.04 -11.02
CA ILE A 518 1.63 -16.34 -10.96
C ILE A 518 1.94 -16.69 -9.51
N GLN A 519 2.60 -15.80 -8.77
CA GLN A 519 3.00 -16.07 -7.39
C GLN A 519 1.78 -16.19 -6.47
N TYR A 520 0.99 -15.15 -6.35
CA TYR A 520 -0.04 -15.06 -5.32
C TYR A 520 -1.38 -15.65 -5.75
N GLY A 521 -1.79 -15.45 -7.00
CA GLY A 521 -2.95 -16.14 -7.56
C GLY A 521 -2.71 -17.66 -7.61
N GLY A 522 -1.50 -18.09 -7.95
CA GLY A 522 -1.09 -19.48 -7.90
C GLY A 522 -1.11 -20.04 -6.48
N SER A 523 -0.55 -19.34 -5.50
CA SER A 523 -0.56 -19.75 -4.09
C SER A 523 -1.97 -19.94 -3.54
N MET A 524 -2.87 -19.00 -3.82
CA MET A 524 -4.28 -19.10 -3.41
C MET A 524 -4.99 -20.29 -4.04
N LEU A 525 -4.75 -20.56 -5.34
CA LEU A 525 -5.39 -21.67 -6.05
C LEU A 525 -4.87 -23.04 -5.62
N LEU A 526 -3.60 -23.12 -5.22
CA LEU A 526 -2.96 -24.37 -4.81
C LEU A 526 -3.02 -24.61 -3.30
N GLY A 527 -3.46 -23.64 -2.50
CA GLY A 527 -3.46 -23.71 -1.04
C GLY A 527 -2.04 -23.93 -0.50
N THR A 528 -1.07 -23.15 -0.98
CA THR A 528 0.33 -23.31 -0.58
C THR A 528 1.07 -21.99 -0.48
N GLY A 529 1.89 -21.84 0.54
CA GLY A 529 2.84 -20.73 0.66
C GLY A 529 4.11 -20.88 -0.20
N GLN A 530 4.24 -21.93 -0.98
CA GLN A 530 5.42 -22.17 -1.82
C GLN A 530 5.63 -21.03 -2.82
N THR A 531 6.90 -20.67 -3.02
CA THR A 531 7.25 -19.70 -4.04
C THR A 531 7.21 -20.33 -5.43
N LEU A 532 6.37 -19.78 -6.31
CA LEU A 532 6.11 -20.27 -7.66
C LEU A 532 6.95 -19.57 -8.74
N ILE A 533 7.58 -18.44 -8.42
CA ILE A 533 8.51 -17.74 -9.30
C ILE A 533 9.96 -18.00 -8.89
N PRO A 534 10.94 -17.88 -9.80
CA PRO A 534 12.35 -18.04 -9.45
C PRO A 534 12.77 -17.12 -8.31
N GLN A 535 13.49 -17.68 -7.34
CA GLN A 535 14.05 -16.97 -6.20
C GLN A 535 15.57 -16.86 -6.34
N ILE A 536 16.15 -15.96 -5.54
CA ILE A 536 17.60 -15.74 -5.48
C ILE A 536 18.03 -15.73 -4.01
N ASP A 537 19.08 -16.48 -3.70
CA ASP A 537 19.77 -16.41 -2.41
C ASP A 537 20.71 -15.20 -2.40
N VAL A 538 20.18 -14.06 -2.01
CA VAL A 538 20.95 -12.80 -1.94
C VAL A 538 21.83 -12.69 -0.69
N TYR A 539 21.63 -13.56 0.28
CA TYR A 539 22.38 -13.56 1.55
C TYR A 539 23.43 -14.66 1.66
N GLY A 540 23.52 -15.54 0.66
CA GLY A 540 24.47 -16.66 0.68
C GLY A 540 24.17 -17.70 1.76
N THR A 541 22.92 -17.85 2.15
CA THR A 541 22.47 -18.75 3.22
C THR A 541 22.22 -20.18 2.76
N GLY A 542 22.33 -20.43 1.45
CA GLY A 542 21.94 -21.71 0.83
C GLY A 542 20.43 -21.87 0.68
N LYS A 543 19.64 -20.86 1.04
CA LYS A 543 18.19 -20.83 0.90
C LYS A 543 17.78 -19.72 -0.07
N ASN A 544 16.93 -20.06 -1.02
CA ASN A 544 16.32 -19.07 -1.92
C ASN A 544 15.23 -18.29 -1.15
N THR A 545 15.57 -17.13 -0.66
CA THR A 545 14.78 -16.41 0.35
C THR A 545 13.98 -15.25 -0.17
N SER A 546 14.18 -14.83 -1.41
CA SER A 546 13.67 -13.54 -1.84
C SER A 546 13.04 -13.57 -3.22
N CYS A 547 11.76 -13.24 -3.27
CA CYS A 547 11.07 -12.80 -4.50
C CYS A 547 11.38 -11.33 -4.85
N GLY A 548 12.41 -10.76 -4.26
CA GLY A 548 12.66 -9.33 -4.32
C GLY A 548 11.62 -8.56 -3.51
N ALA A 549 11.14 -7.45 -4.08
CA ALA A 549 10.13 -6.61 -3.45
C ALA A 549 8.68 -6.96 -3.89
N LEU A 550 8.42 -8.19 -4.38
CA LEU A 550 7.11 -8.55 -4.95
C LEU A 550 5.99 -8.49 -3.90
N ASP A 551 6.29 -8.81 -2.63
CA ASP A 551 5.36 -8.75 -1.51
C ASP A 551 4.76 -7.35 -1.29
N PHE A 552 5.49 -6.32 -1.71
CA PHE A 552 5.11 -4.92 -1.57
C PHE A 552 4.69 -4.28 -2.90
N ALA A 553 4.56 -5.09 -3.96
CA ALA A 553 4.37 -4.57 -5.31
C ALA A 553 2.92 -4.43 -5.75
N PHE A 554 1.95 -4.91 -4.98
CA PHE A 554 0.53 -4.89 -5.35
C PHE A 554 0.03 -3.48 -5.71
N GLY A 555 0.30 -2.50 -4.88
CA GLY A 555 -0.10 -1.11 -5.10
C GLY A 555 0.52 -0.48 -6.35
N TYR A 556 1.64 -1.01 -6.83
CA TYR A 556 2.31 -0.47 -8.00
C TYR A 556 1.58 -0.76 -9.31
N CYS A 557 0.88 -1.88 -9.43
CA CYS A 557 0.04 -2.15 -10.61
C CYS A 557 -1.01 -1.06 -10.77
N TYR A 558 -1.70 -0.71 -9.71
CA TYR A 558 -2.69 0.35 -9.67
C TYR A 558 -2.04 1.72 -9.94
N MET A 559 -0.98 2.06 -9.21
CA MET A 559 -0.34 3.37 -9.28
C MET A 559 0.30 3.63 -10.64
N MET A 560 1.11 2.69 -11.15
CA MET A 560 1.79 2.81 -12.44
C MET A 560 0.80 2.81 -13.60
N GLY A 561 -0.16 1.88 -13.60
CA GLY A 561 -1.19 1.79 -14.63
C GLY A 561 -2.07 3.03 -14.64
N GLY A 562 -2.63 3.41 -13.48
CA GLY A 562 -3.53 4.55 -13.33
C GLY A 562 -2.89 5.87 -13.73
N THR A 563 -1.69 6.16 -13.23
CA THR A 563 -0.97 7.41 -13.58
C THR A 563 -0.54 7.44 -15.04
N THR A 564 -0.13 6.31 -15.64
CA THR A 564 0.15 6.24 -17.09
C THR A 564 -1.13 6.50 -17.89
N GLY A 565 -2.28 6.03 -17.45
CA GLY A 565 -3.58 6.34 -18.05
C GLY A 565 -3.88 7.84 -18.03
N VAL A 566 -3.67 8.49 -16.87
CA VAL A 566 -3.83 9.95 -16.72
C VAL A 566 -2.88 10.71 -17.64
N VAL A 567 -1.59 10.34 -17.66
CA VAL A 567 -0.60 10.98 -18.56
C VAL A 567 -0.97 10.80 -20.02
N THR A 568 -1.40 9.59 -20.42
CA THR A 568 -1.84 9.30 -21.80
C THR A 568 -3.04 10.16 -22.19
N TYR A 569 -4.05 10.28 -21.31
CA TYR A 569 -5.22 11.13 -21.52
C TYR A 569 -4.82 12.60 -21.72
N LEU A 570 -4.00 13.14 -20.79
CA LEU A 570 -3.57 14.54 -20.82
C LEU A 570 -2.68 14.83 -22.05
N TYR A 571 -1.76 13.93 -22.37
CA TYR A 571 -0.93 14.00 -23.57
C TYR A 571 -1.77 14.05 -24.86
N ARG A 572 -2.74 13.13 -24.98
CA ARG A 572 -3.63 13.09 -26.15
C ARG A 572 -4.56 14.30 -26.26
N LYS A 573 -4.77 15.00 -25.15
CA LYS A 573 -5.61 16.21 -25.12
C LYS A 573 -4.83 17.50 -25.36
N PHE A 574 -3.62 17.60 -24.81
CA PHE A 574 -2.84 18.84 -24.77
C PHE A 574 -1.54 18.80 -25.58
N GLY A 575 -1.20 17.66 -26.18
CA GLY A 575 -0.03 17.51 -27.06
C GLY A 575 1.32 17.69 -26.37
N ASN A 576 1.36 17.70 -25.04
CA ASN A 576 2.54 18.00 -24.23
C ASN A 576 2.68 16.98 -23.08
N ILE A 577 3.85 16.38 -22.94
CA ILE A 577 4.12 15.39 -21.89
C ILE A 577 4.25 16.04 -20.50
N TRP A 578 4.78 17.26 -20.43
CA TRP A 578 5.06 17.94 -19.17
C TRP A 578 3.79 18.21 -18.33
N VAL A 579 2.68 18.50 -19.02
CA VAL A 579 1.36 18.76 -18.40
C VAL A 579 0.81 17.55 -17.66
N GLY A 580 1.18 16.34 -18.10
CA GLY A 580 0.70 15.09 -17.51
C GLY A 580 1.73 14.45 -16.58
N VAL A 581 3.00 14.31 -17.05
CA VAL A 581 3.99 13.47 -16.37
C VAL A 581 4.46 14.05 -15.05
N ILE A 582 4.63 15.38 -14.95
CA ILE A 582 5.11 16.00 -13.71
C ILE A 582 4.05 15.91 -12.59
N PRO A 583 2.79 16.37 -12.81
CA PRO A 583 1.75 16.19 -11.79
C PRO A 583 1.52 14.73 -11.39
N ALA A 584 1.54 13.81 -12.37
CA ALA A 584 1.33 12.39 -12.10
C ALA A 584 2.50 11.76 -11.32
N ALA A 585 3.74 12.14 -11.59
CA ALA A 585 4.90 11.63 -10.86
C ALA A 585 4.96 12.15 -9.42
N MET A 586 4.65 13.43 -9.20
CA MET A 586 4.54 14.00 -7.86
C MET A 586 3.42 13.32 -7.05
N PHE A 587 2.26 13.15 -7.67
CA PHE A 587 1.14 12.44 -7.06
C PHE A 587 1.52 10.98 -6.73
N ALA A 588 2.03 10.21 -7.70
CA ALA A 588 2.41 8.83 -7.51
C ALA A 588 3.47 8.67 -6.40
N GLY A 589 4.49 9.52 -6.41
CA GLY A 589 5.57 9.44 -5.42
C GLY A 589 5.10 9.73 -4.00
N LEU A 590 4.34 10.81 -3.81
CA LEU A 590 3.85 11.19 -2.48
C LEU A 590 2.79 10.20 -1.96
N VAL A 591 1.84 9.79 -2.80
CA VAL A 591 0.81 8.82 -2.39
C VAL A 591 1.45 7.48 -2.04
N THR A 592 2.36 6.97 -2.87
CA THR A 592 3.07 5.72 -2.57
C THR A 592 3.78 5.79 -1.22
N LEU A 593 4.51 6.86 -0.95
CA LEU A 593 5.27 7.00 0.28
C LEU A 593 4.41 7.31 1.50
N SER A 594 3.16 7.73 1.33
CA SER A 594 2.26 7.90 2.46
C SER A 594 1.98 6.58 3.20
N GLY A 595 1.96 5.45 2.48
CA GLY A 595 1.68 4.12 3.03
C GLY A 595 2.92 3.28 3.37
N PHE A 596 4.15 3.73 3.09
CA PHE A 596 5.36 2.96 3.36
C PHE A 596 6.04 3.38 4.67
N THR A 597 6.64 2.41 5.36
CA THR A 597 7.50 2.67 6.50
C THR A 597 8.81 3.30 6.03
N LEU A 598 9.17 4.43 6.62
CA LEU A 598 10.41 5.15 6.38
C LEU A 598 11.33 4.97 7.59
N ILE A 599 12.17 3.96 7.54
CA ILE A 599 13.19 3.67 8.57
C ILE A 599 14.40 4.57 8.30
N ALA A 600 14.93 5.19 9.35
CA ALA A 600 16.12 6.04 9.25
C ALA A 600 17.41 5.21 9.09
#